data_8214a313e7755a526863a5f1e7d36a5f
#
_entry.id   8214a313e7755a526863a5f1e7d36a5f
#
_cell.length_a   1.000
_cell.length_b   1.000
_cell.length_c   1.000
_cell.angle_alpha   90.00
_cell.angle_beta   90.00
_cell.angle_gamma   90.00
#
_symmetry.space_group_name_H-M   'P 1'
#
loop_
_entity.id
_entity.type
_entity.pdbx_description
1 polymer ?
#
loop_
_entity_poly.entity_id
_entity_poly.type
_entity_poly.pdbx_seq_one_letter_code
_entity_poly.pdbx_strand_id
1 'polypeptide(L)' 'MQLTNMKQTAELIGVTYSALQSAIFHKKIPEPKLKIGSHKLFNAEEIGVARRYFEENRKRREAGRRP' A
#
# COMPACT_ATOMS: atom_id res chain seq x y z
N MET A 1 -12.22 -14.70 -6.00
CA MET A 1 -11.02 -13.86 -5.82
C MET A 1 -11.41 -12.40 -5.87
N GLN A 2 -11.12 -11.66 -4.81
CA GLN A 2 -11.45 -10.25 -4.76
C GLN A 2 -10.26 -9.39 -5.13
N LEU A 3 -10.52 -8.45 -6.03
CA LEU A 3 -9.52 -7.47 -6.41
C LEU A 3 -10.00 -6.10 -5.96
N THR A 4 -9.09 -5.30 -5.45
CA THR A 4 -9.42 -3.95 -4.99
C THR A 4 -8.61 -2.93 -5.77
N ASN A 5 -9.22 -1.77 -6.02
CA ASN A 5 -8.50 -0.69 -6.66
C ASN A 5 -7.62 0.03 -5.63
N MET A 6 -6.86 1.03 -6.09
CA MET A 6 -5.94 1.74 -5.19
C MET A 6 -6.65 2.43 -4.05
N LYS A 7 -7.79 3.05 -4.32
CA LYS A 7 -8.53 3.75 -3.29
C LYS A 7 -9.00 2.79 -2.21
N GLN A 8 -9.60 1.66 -2.62
CA GLN A 8 -10.07 0.66 -1.67
C GLN A 8 -8.92 0.03 -0.90
N THR A 9 -7.81 -0.22 -1.57
CA THR A 9 -6.63 -0.79 -0.93
C THR A 9 -6.09 0.16 0.14
N ALA A 10 -6.01 1.44 -0.17
CA ALA A 10 -5.55 2.43 0.80
C ALA A 10 -6.45 2.45 2.03
N GLU A 11 -7.76 2.38 1.83
CA GLU A 11 -8.71 2.34 2.94
C GLU A 11 -8.54 1.09 3.79
N LEU A 12 -8.35 -0.06 3.15
CA LEU A 12 -8.15 -1.32 3.86
C LEU A 12 -6.88 -1.32 4.71
N ILE A 13 -5.84 -0.69 4.19
CA ILE A 13 -4.56 -0.62 4.90
C ILE A 13 -4.59 0.49 5.96
N GLY A 14 -5.43 1.50 5.77
CA GLY A 14 -5.52 2.61 6.70
C GLY A 14 -4.56 3.75 6.38
N VAL A 15 -4.25 3.94 5.11
CA VAL A 15 -3.37 5.03 4.66
C VAL A 15 -4.09 5.87 3.62
N THR A 16 -3.52 7.01 3.29
CA THR A 16 -4.09 7.85 2.26
C THR A 16 -3.75 7.30 0.88
N TYR A 17 -4.56 7.67 -0.10
CA TYR A 17 -4.29 7.31 -1.48
C TYR A 17 -2.91 7.80 -1.92
N SER A 18 -2.57 9.04 -1.55
CA SER A 18 -1.27 9.61 -1.90
C SER A 18 -0.12 8.83 -1.31
N ALA A 19 -0.25 8.36 -0.07
CA ALA A 19 0.79 7.57 0.57
C ALA A 19 1.01 6.26 -0.15
N LEU A 20 -0.08 5.58 -0.52
CA LEU A 20 0.01 4.33 -1.25
C LEU A 20 0.62 4.54 -2.63
N GLN A 21 0.16 5.55 -3.34
CA GLN A 21 0.68 5.86 -4.67
C GLN A 21 2.17 6.18 -4.62
N SER A 22 2.59 6.97 -3.64
CA SER A 22 3.98 7.33 -3.47
C SER A 22 4.86 6.11 -3.19
N ALA A 23 4.38 5.20 -2.35
CA ALA A 23 5.13 3.97 -2.03
C ALA A 23 5.34 3.13 -3.29
N ILE A 24 4.33 3.04 -4.14
CA ILE A 24 4.45 2.30 -5.39
C ILE A 24 5.40 3.01 -6.35
N PHE A 25 5.28 4.32 -6.45
CA PHE A 25 6.11 5.12 -7.33
C PHE A 25 7.59 5.00 -6.97
N HIS A 26 7.90 4.98 -5.68
CA HIS A 26 9.28 4.85 -5.21
C HIS A 26 9.71 3.39 -5.09
N LYS A 27 8.89 2.48 -5.56
CA LYS A 27 9.17 1.04 -5.55
C LYS A 27 9.41 0.47 -4.16
N LYS A 28 8.78 1.08 -3.17
CA LYS A 28 8.84 0.55 -1.79
C LYS A 28 7.96 -0.67 -1.63
N ILE A 29 6.86 -0.72 -2.39
CA ILE A 29 6.02 -1.91 -2.47
C ILE A 29 5.87 -2.29 -3.93
N PRO A 30 5.69 -3.58 -4.24
CA PRO A 30 5.56 -4.03 -5.62
C PRO A 30 4.32 -3.46 -6.28
N GLU A 31 4.46 -3.09 -7.54
CA GLU A 31 3.34 -2.64 -8.33
C GLU A 31 2.40 -3.82 -8.59
N PRO A 32 1.08 -3.62 -8.53
CA PRO A 32 0.16 -4.72 -8.81
C PRO A 32 0.30 -5.21 -10.24
N LYS A 33 0.20 -6.51 -10.40
CA LYS A 33 0.36 -7.15 -11.71
C LYS A 33 -0.84 -6.91 -12.62
N LEU A 34 -2.02 -6.79 -12.03
CA LEU A 34 -3.23 -6.62 -12.82
C LEU A 34 -3.59 -5.15 -12.91
N LYS A 35 -3.86 -4.73 -14.14
CA LYS A 35 -4.17 -3.34 -14.42
C LYS A 35 -5.21 -3.30 -15.54
N ILE A 36 -6.32 -2.62 -15.29
CA ILE A 36 -7.38 -2.46 -16.28
C ILE A 36 -7.49 -0.98 -16.60
N GLY A 37 -7.12 -0.60 -17.80
CA GLY A 37 -7.05 0.80 -18.18
C GLY A 37 -6.03 1.52 -17.31
N SER A 38 -6.46 2.56 -16.63
CA SER A 38 -5.61 3.31 -15.71
C SER A 38 -5.74 2.84 -14.27
N HIS A 39 -6.54 1.79 -14.03
CA HIS A 39 -6.79 1.31 -12.68
C HIS A 39 -5.92 0.12 -12.33
N LYS A 40 -5.16 0.26 -11.26
CA LYS A 40 -4.35 -0.84 -10.73
C LYS A 40 -5.20 -1.63 -9.75
N LEU A 41 -5.16 -2.96 -9.88
CA LEU A 41 -5.96 -3.84 -9.04
C LEU A 41 -5.05 -4.72 -8.19
N PHE A 42 -5.32 -4.74 -6.91
CA PHE A 42 -4.52 -5.49 -5.95
C PHE A 42 -5.23 -6.78 -5.56
N ASN A 43 -4.49 -7.88 -5.51
CA ASN A 43 -5.02 -9.12 -4.95
C ASN A 43 -4.69 -9.17 -3.46
N ALA A 44 -5.18 -10.22 -2.77
CA ALA A 44 -5.01 -10.33 -1.33
C ALA A 44 -3.53 -10.35 -0.92
N GLU A 45 -2.71 -11.01 -1.70
CA GLU A 45 -1.29 -11.12 -1.44
C GLU A 45 -0.60 -9.76 -1.53
N GLU A 46 -0.94 -9.00 -2.55
CA GLU A 46 -0.37 -7.66 -2.75
C GLU A 46 -0.82 -6.70 -1.65
N ILE A 47 -2.06 -6.81 -1.23
CA ILE A 47 -2.56 -6.02 -0.12
C ILE A 47 -1.80 -6.33 1.16
N GLY A 48 -1.53 -7.61 1.39
CA GLY A 48 -0.76 -8.04 2.55
C GLY A 48 0.64 -7.46 2.58
N VAL A 49 1.32 -7.46 1.44
CA VAL A 49 2.66 -6.90 1.32
C VAL A 49 2.64 -5.39 1.62
N ALA A 50 1.68 -4.69 1.05
CA ALA A 50 1.55 -3.25 1.27
C ALA A 50 1.26 -2.94 2.73
N ARG A 51 0.36 -3.72 3.33
CA ARG A 51 0.01 -3.53 4.74
C ARG A 51 1.23 -3.71 5.63
N ARG A 52 2.01 -4.73 5.39
CA ARG A 52 3.21 -5.00 6.16
C ARG A 52 4.21 -3.85 6.05
N TYR A 53 4.40 -3.34 4.85
CA TYR A 53 5.30 -2.23 4.63
C TYR A 53 4.90 -1.00 5.46
N PHE A 54 3.62 -0.65 5.43
CA PHE A 54 3.15 0.52 6.15
C PHE A 54 3.16 0.31 7.67
N GLU A 55 2.90 -0.90 8.13
CA GLU A 55 2.99 -1.21 9.55
C GLU A 55 4.41 -1.07 10.07
N GLU A 56 5.38 -1.58 9.33
CA GLU A 56 6.78 -1.49 9.70
C GLU A 56 7.25 -0.04 9.70
N ASN A 57 6.81 0.72 8.71
CA ASN A 57 7.15 2.13 8.65
C ASN A 57 6.58 2.90 9.82
N ARG A 58 5.35 2.58 10.22
CA ARG A 58 4.73 3.23 11.36
C ARG A 58 5.53 2.97 12.63
N LYS A 59 5.91 1.74 12.86
CA LYS A 59 6.70 1.38 14.03
C LYS A 59 8.05 2.09 14.04
N ARG A 60 8.69 2.13 12.89
CA ARG A 60 9.98 2.80 12.76
C ARG A 60 9.86 4.29 13.04
N ARG A 61 8.79 4.90 12.53
CA ARG A 61 8.54 6.33 12.71
C ARG A 61 8.27 6.66 14.19
N GLU A 62 7.51 5.82 14.86
CA GLU A 62 7.22 5.99 16.27
C GLU A 62 8.48 5.87 17.12
N ALA A 63 9.31 4.87 16.82
CA ALA A 63 10.58 4.69 17.49
C ALA A 63 11.51 5.89 17.30
N GLY A 64 11.51 6.46 16.11
CA GLY A 64 12.35 7.61 15.82
C GLY A 64 11.89 8.90 16.44
N ARG A 65 10.64 8.96 16.88
CA ARG A 65 10.08 10.17 17.48
C ARG A 65 10.33 10.31 18.96
N ARG A 66 10.77 9.27 19.58
CA ARG A 66 10.96 9.33 21.02
C ARG A 66 12.08 10.27 21.38
N PRO A 67 11.82 11.18 22.31
CA PRO A 67 12.85 12.07 22.80
C PRO A 67 13.88 11.30 23.61
#